data_c55269484d7199d56251ba077b3c361d
#
_entry.id   c55269484d7199d56251ba077b3c361d
#
_cell.length_a   1.000
_cell.length_b   1.000
_cell.length_c   1.000
_cell.angle_alpha   90.00
_cell.angle_beta   90.00
_cell.angle_gamma   90.00
#
_symmetry.space_group_name_H-M   'P 1'
#
loop_
_entity.id
_entity.type
_entity.pdbx_description
1 polymer ?
#
loop_
_entity_poly.entity_id
_entity_poly.type
_entity_poly.pdbx_seq_one_letter_code
_entity_poly.pdbx_strand_id
1 'polypeptide(L)'
;MVAFSHLSMIAFVIFGLSMVRLMINFSALLAKNYNDDGDDDVFFYWPHTAISFITFFSIILFWWTSYPLRDLTYYPNDGWNLFTFLLYLSVPFLFFMVSEVVAPQDHEGKAYDLQEYYYKNHKVILGLAWALQVCLIGNLFVFFHGELLSLKVLGRFIMLTVMAPMVISDNKRVHEIGMGVFFVGFIYTIIKYHIFIEG
;
A
#
# COMPACT_ATOMS: atom_id res chain seq x y z
N MET A 1 -10.12 13.90 22.67
CA MET A 1 -8.72 13.40 22.58
C MET A 1 -8.58 11.92 22.88
N VAL A 2 -9.36 11.35 23.79
CA VAL A 2 -9.14 9.97 24.25
C VAL A 2 -9.48 8.92 23.19
N ALA A 3 -10.56 9.06 22.42
CA ALA A 3 -10.99 8.04 21.45
C ALA A 3 -9.98 7.83 20.32
N PHE A 4 -9.59 8.86 19.60
CA PHE A 4 -8.64 8.72 18.49
C PHE A 4 -7.27 8.21 18.93
N SER A 5 -6.77 8.61 20.11
CA SER A 5 -5.48 8.14 20.60
C SER A 5 -5.48 6.63 20.90
N HIS A 6 -6.57 6.07 21.41
CA HIS A 6 -6.71 4.62 21.59
C HIS A 6 -6.86 3.89 20.25
N LEU A 7 -7.65 4.43 19.33
CA LEU A 7 -7.91 3.84 18.03
C LEU A 7 -6.64 3.84 17.16
N SER A 8 -5.88 4.94 17.17
CA SER A 8 -4.64 5.06 16.42
C SER A 8 -3.55 4.11 16.93
N MET A 9 -3.55 3.74 18.20
CA MET A 9 -2.57 2.80 18.76
C MET A 9 -2.68 1.43 18.08
N ILE A 10 -3.89 0.90 17.86
CA ILE A 10 -4.10 -0.37 17.16
C ILE A 10 -3.60 -0.25 15.72
N ALA A 11 -3.96 0.83 15.02
CA ALA A 11 -3.51 1.08 13.66
C ALA A 11 -1.98 1.15 13.56
N PHE A 12 -1.31 1.81 14.52
CA PHE A 12 0.16 1.94 14.53
C PHE A 12 0.87 0.61 14.75
N VAL A 13 0.33 -0.28 15.59
CA VAL A 13 0.86 -1.63 15.76
C VAL A 13 0.77 -2.40 14.44
N ILE A 14 -0.37 -2.33 13.75
CA ILE A 14 -0.56 -3.02 12.46
C ILE A 14 0.37 -2.44 11.38
N PHE A 15 0.53 -1.11 11.32
CA PHE A 15 1.48 -0.47 10.39
C PHE A 15 2.93 -0.88 10.69
N GLY A 16 3.31 -0.91 11.97
CA GLY A 16 4.64 -1.36 12.38
C GLY A 16 4.91 -2.79 11.91
N LEU A 17 3.97 -3.71 12.12
CA LEU A 17 4.08 -5.10 11.66
C LEU A 17 4.19 -5.18 10.12
N SER A 18 3.37 -4.42 9.40
CA SER A 18 3.40 -4.37 7.93
C SER A 18 4.76 -3.88 7.40
N MET A 19 5.30 -2.80 7.98
CA MET A 19 6.60 -2.25 7.60
C MET A 19 7.74 -3.22 7.92
N VAL A 20 7.75 -3.79 9.12
CA VAL A 20 8.76 -4.78 9.54
C VAL A 20 8.76 -5.98 8.60
N ARG A 21 7.56 -6.47 8.20
CA ARG A 21 7.43 -7.57 7.25
C ARG A 21 8.07 -7.26 5.90
N LEU A 22 7.77 -6.09 5.32
CA LEU A 22 8.36 -5.65 4.06
C LEU A 22 9.89 -5.47 4.16
N MET A 23 10.38 -4.88 5.26
CA MET A 23 11.81 -4.66 5.47
C MET A 23 12.58 -5.98 5.64
N ILE A 24 12.08 -6.91 6.45
CA ILE A 24 12.71 -8.23 6.65
C ILE A 24 12.81 -8.95 5.31
N ASN A 25 11.73 -8.94 4.55
CA ASN A 25 11.69 -9.61 3.27
C ASN A 25 12.65 -9.00 2.25
N PHE A 26 12.65 -7.66 2.15
CA PHE A 26 13.56 -6.95 1.27
C PHE A 26 15.03 -7.17 1.66
N SER A 27 15.35 -7.15 2.96
CA SER A 27 16.70 -7.42 3.44
C SER A 27 17.13 -8.87 3.18
N ALA A 28 16.23 -9.84 3.32
CA ALA A 28 16.50 -11.23 3.00
C ALA A 28 16.80 -11.46 1.51
N LEU A 29 16.02 -10.82 0.61
CA LEU A 29 16.27 -10.87 -0.83
C LEU A 29 17.62 -10.23 -1.20
N LEU A 30 17.99 -9.10 -0.58
CA LEU A 30 19.28 -8.46 -0.79
C LEU A 30 20.43 -9.32 -0.27
N ALA A 31 20.31 -9.87 0.93
CA ALA A 31 21.33 -10.74 1.54
C ALA A 31 21.58 -11.99 0.68
N LYS A 32 20.52 -12.58 0.14
CA LYS A 32 20.61 -13.74 -0.74
C LYS A 32 21.32 -13.41 -2.06
N ASN A 33 21.05 -12.26 -2.65
CA ASN A 33 21.70 -11.81 -3.89
C ASN A 33 23.19 -11.43 -3.68
N TYR A 34 23.63 -11.22 -2.43
CA TYR A 34 24.99 -10.84 -2.11
C TYR A 34 25.90 -12.03 -1.74
N ASN A 35 25.32 -13.18 -1.37
CA ASN A 35 26.05 -14.38 -1.04
C ASN A 35 26.49 -15.07 -2.36
N ASP A 36 27.80 -15.05 -2.62
CA ASP A 36 28.49 -15.42 -3.87
C ASP A 36 28.58 -16.94 -4.12
N ASP A 37 27.76 -17.77 -3.46
CA ASP A 37 27.81 -19.22 -3.55
C ASP A 37 27.10 -19.81 -4.80
N GLY A 38 26.72 -18.96 -5.76
CA GLY A 38 26.40 -19.33 -7.15
C GLY A 38 25.05 -20.03 -7.42
N ASP A 39 24.41 -20.62 -6.40
CA ASP A 39 23.15 -21.38 -6.55
C ASP A 39 21.90 -20.61 -6.08
N ASP A 40 22.09 -19.41 -5.51
CA ASP A 40 21.04 -18.67 -4.79
C ASP A 40 20.64 -17.33 -5.44
N ASP A 41 20.76 -17.19 -6.75
CA ASP A 41 20.45 -15.94 -7.45
C ASP A 41 19.01 -15.51 -7.29
N VAL A 42 18.80 -14.21 -7.03
CA VAL A 42 17.48 -13.55 -7.01
C VAL A 42 17.29 -12.80 -8.31
N PHE A 43 16.33 -13.24 -9.13
CA PHE A 43 15.93 -12.54 -10.35
C PHE A 43 14.87 -11.50 -10.02
N PHE A 44 15.29 -10.24 -9.95
CA PHE A 44 14.41 -9.12 -9.67
C PHE A 44 13.46 -8.84 -10.83
N TYR A 45 12.16 -8.67 -10.50
CA TYR A 45 11.14 -8.23 -11.43
C TYR A 45 10.62 -6.85 -11.00
N TRP A 46 10.87 -5.83 -11.80
CA TRP A 46 10.62 -4.45 -11.43
C TRP A 46 9.17 -4.14 -11.02
N PRO A 47 8.08 -4.72 -11.61
CA PRO A 47 6.72 -4.47 -11.15
C PRO A 47 6.47 -5.00 -9.72
N HIS A 48 7.08 -6.15 -9.37
CA HIS A 48 7.02 -6.67 -8.01
C HIS A 48 7.76 -5.76 -7.01
N THR A 49 8.95 -5.30 -7.39
CA THR A 49 9.73 -4.37 -6.56
C THR A 49 8.99 -3.03 -6.42
N ALA A 50 8.39 -2.52 -7.49
CA ALA A 50 7.63 -1.28 -7.48
C ALA A 50 6.42 -1.35 -6.54
N ILE A 51 5.63 -2.45 -6.57
CA ILE A 51 4.47 -2.57 -5.67
C ILE A 51 4.88 -2.71 -4.20
N SER A 52 6.00 -3.38 -3.92
CA SER A 52 6.57 -3.47 -2.56
C SER A 52 6.95 -2.07 -2.05
N PHE A 53 7.63 -1.30 -2.88
CA PHE A 53 8.04 0.08 -2.59
C PHE A 53 6.83 1.02 -2.40
N ILE A 54 5.86 0.96 -3.31
CA ILE A 54 4.62 1.73 -3.21
C ILE A 54 3.88 1.39 -1.91
N THR A 55 3.78 0.10 -1.56
CA THR A 55 3.12 -0.34 -0.34
C THR A 55 3.81 0.24 0.89
N PHE A 56 5.13 0.13 0.98
CA PHE A 56 5.92 0.65 2.09
C PHE A 56 5.71 2.17 2.28
N PHE A 57 5.88 2.96 1.22
CA PHE A 57 5.68 4.40 1.31
C PHE A 57 4.22 4.80 1.53
N SER A 58 3.25 4.02 1.01
CA SER A 58 1.83 4.29 1.24
C SER A 58 1.44 4.12 2.71
N ILE A 59 2.07 3.19 3.45
CA ILE A 59 1.88 3.06 4.90
C ILE A 59 2.32 4.35 5.61
N ILE A 60 3.51 4.86 5.27
CA ILE A 60 4.04 6.10 5.84
C ILE A 60 3.12 7.29 5.51
N LEU A 61 2.70 7.39 4.24
CA LEU A 61 1.83 8.47 3.80
C LEU A 61 0.45 8.42 4.46
N PHE A 62 -0.13 7.25 4.64
CA PHE A 62 -1.41 7.12 5.33
C PHE A 62 -1.29 7.52 6.80
N TRP A 63 -0.23 7.09 7.48
CA TRP A 63 0.06 7.52 8.85
C TRP A 63 0.17 9.05 8.92
N TRP A 64 0.95 9.65 8.02
CA TRP A 64 1.15 11.10 7.94
C TRP A 64 -0.16 11.87 7.69
N THR A 65 -0.95 11.42 6.72
CA THR A 65 -2.23 12.07 6.36
C THR A 65 -3.33 11.86 7.41
N SER A 66 -3.18 10.88 8.29
CA SER A 66 -4.10 10.63 9.40
C SER A 66 -3.87 11.56 10.60
N TYR A 67 -2.76 12.30 10.61
CA TYR A 67 -2.41 13.18 11.74
C TYR A 67 -3.49 14.24 12.08
N PRO A 68 -4.15 14.91 11.10
CA PRO A 68 -5.22 15.87 11.39
C PRO A 68 -6.43 15.29 12.13
N LEU A 69 -6.67 13.97 12.04
CA LEU A 69 -7.77 13.31 12.76
C LEU A 69 -7.60 13.33 14.29
N ARG A 70 -6.40 13.71 14.75
CA ARG A 70 -6.14 13.96 16.16
C ARG A 70 -6.86 15.21 16.69
N ASP A 71 -7.12 16.17 15.81
CA ASP A 71 -7.79 17.40 16.16
C ASP A 71 -9.32 17.18 16.19
N LEU A 72 -9.93 17.47 17.36
CA LEU A 72 -11.38 17.34 17.55
C LEU A 72 -12.19 18.37 16.74
N THR A 73 -11.57 19.47 16.35
CA THR A 73 -12.19 20.49 15.49
C THR A 73 -12.29 20.02 14.05
N TYR A 74 -11.35 19.18 13.63
CA TYR A 74 -11.33 18.61 12.28
C TYR A 74 -12.33 17.46 12.11
N TYR A 75 -12.45 16.60 13.13
CA TYR A 75 -13.44 15.52 13.16
C TYR A 75 -14.18 15.53 14.49
N PRO A 76 -15.43 16.06 14.53
CA PRO A 76 -16.22 16.22 15.75
C PRO A 76 -16.41 14.92 16.52
N ASN A 77 -16.54 15.02 17.84
CA ASN A 77 -16.66 13.87 18.74
C ASN A 77 -17.77 12.87 18.37
N ASP A 78 -18.85 13.36 17.76
CA ASP A 78 -20.00 12.56 17.36
C ASP A 78 -19.74 11.72 16.10
N GLY A 79 -18.61 11.93 15.42
CA GLY A 79 -18.23 11.20 14.20
C GLY A 79 -17.68 9.80 14.45
N TRP A 80 -17.06 9.54 15.62
CA TRP A 80 -16.49 8.24 15.93
C TRP A 80 -17.53 7.26 16.45
N ASN A 81 -17.90 6.32 15.61
CA ASN A 81 -18.73 5.17 15.94
C ASN A 81 -18.04 3.88 15.45
N LEU A 82 -18.62 2.72 15.74
CA LEU A 82 -18.06 1.44 15.36
C LEU A 82 -17.82 1.33 13.84
N PHE A 83 -18.73 1.84 13.02
CA PHE A 83 -18.62 1.78 11.56
C PHE A 83 -17.45 2.63 11.05
N THR A 84 -17.35 3.89 11.49
CA THR A 84 -16.24 4.77 11.11
C THR A 84 -14.89 4.24 11.61
N PHE A 85 -14.87 3.64 12.81
CA PHE A 85 -13.70 2.98 13.34
C PHE A 85 -13.26 1.79 12.46
N LEU A 86 -14.18 0.90 12.10
CA LEU A 86 -13.88 -0.25 11.25
C LEU A 86 -13.43 0.19 9.84
N LEU A 87 -14.05 1.25 9.31
CA LEU A 87 -13.62 1.83 8.03
C LEU A 87 -12.18 2.37 8.10
N TYR A 88 -11.85 3.11 9.17
CA TYR A 88 -10.48 3.57 9.39
C TYR A 88 -9.50 2.39 9.52
N LEU A 89 -9.85 1.39 10.33
CA LEU A 89 -9.01 0.24 10.62
C LEU A 89 -8.87 -0.71 9.41
N SER A 90 -9.81 -0.70 8.46
CA SER A 90 -9.72 -1.51 7.24
C SER A 90 -8.45 -1.22 6.43
N VAL A 91 -7.98 0.03 6.43
CA VAL A 91 -6.79 0.44 5.68
C VAL A 91 -5.51 -0.19 6.25
N PRO A 92 -5.17 -0.06 7.55
CA PRO A 92 -4.02 -0.77 8.12
C PRO A 92 -4.11 -2.29 7.97
N PHE A 93 -5.29 -2.89 8.11
CA PHE A 93 -5.46 -4.32 7.87
C PHE A 93 -5.13 -4.73 6.44
N LEU A 94 -5.60 -3.98 5.45
CA LEU A 94 -5.29 -4.25 4.04
C LEU A 94 -3.82 -4.03 3.73
N PHE A 95 -3.17 -3.03 4.32
CA PHE A 95 -1.73 -2.87 4.21
C PHE A 95 -0.98 -4.08 4.75
N PHE A 96 -1.40 -4.59 5.90
CA PHE A 96 -0.80 -5.80 6.47
C PHE A 96 -0.98 -7.01 5.54
N MET A 97 -2.18 -7.25 5.03
CA MET A 97 -2.44 -8.34 4.09
C MET A 97 -1.63 -8.21 2.80
N VAL A 98 -1.54 -6.99 2.22
CA VAL A 98 -0.71 -6.75 1.04
C VAL A 98 0.76 -7.03 1.36
N SER A 99 1.27 -6.56 2.51
CA SER A 99 2.67 -6.77 2.89
C SER A 99 3.02 -8.24 3.08
N GLU A 100 2.09 -9.06 3.58
CA GLU A 100 2.27 -10.51 3.71
C GLU A 100 2.32 -11.22 2.37
N VAL A 101 1.45 -10.83 1.41
CA VAL A 101 1.35 -11.52 0.11
C VAL A 101 2.39 -11.02 -0.89
N VAL A 102 2.81 -9.76 -0.80
CA VAL A 102 3.91 -9.23 -1.63
C VAL A 102 5.24 -9.86 -1.23
N ALA A 103 5.37 -10.25 0.03
CA ALA A 103 6.58 -10.83 0.60
C ALA A 103 6.64 -12.35 0.34
N PRO A 104 7.58 -12.85 -0.48
CA PRO A 104 7.77 -14.28 -0.62
C PRO A 104 8.17 -14.91 0.74
N GLN A 105 7.48 -15.99 1.12
CA GLN A 105 7.66 -16.58 2.46
C GLN A 105 8.73 -17.68 2.51
N ASP A 106 9.07 -18.27 1.36
CA ASP A 106 10.01 -19.40 1.29
C ASP A 106 11.35 -18.96 0.73
N HIS A 107 12.39 -19.07 1.55
CA HIS A 107 13.75 -18.69 1.19
C HIS A 107 14.72 -19.88 1.23
N GLU A 108 14.20 -21.12 1.27
CA GLU A 108 15.05 -22.30 1.38
C GLU A 108 15.72 -22.65 0.04
N GLY A 109 17.00 -22.27 -0.09
CA GLY A 109 18.02 -22.95 -0.89
C GLY A 109 17.81 -23.04 -2.41
N LYS A 110 16.99 -22.19 -3.05
CA LYS A 110 16.77 -22.17 -4.51
C LYS A 110 16.85 -20.76 -5.06
N ALA A 111 17.31 -20.66 -6.32
CA ALA A 111 17.19 -19.42 -7.10
C ALA A 111 15.74 -18.88 -7.03
N TYR A 112 15.60 -17.59 -6.75
CA TYR A 112 14.29 -16.98 -6.53
C TYR A 112 13.89 -16.10 -7.70
N ASP A 113 12.92 -16.55 -8.51
CA ASP A 113 12.37 -15.75 -9.61
C ASP A 113 11.15 -14.94 -9.11
N LEU A 114 11.38 -13.64 -8.87
CA LEU A 114 10.31 -12.72 -8.45
C LEU A 114 9.27 -12.46 -9.57
N GLN A 115 9.60 -12.74 -10.83
CA GLN A 115 8.64 -12.68 -11.93
C GLN A 115 7.67 -13.85 -11.84
N GLU A 116 8.15 -15.06 -11.65
CA GLU A 116 7.32 -16.26 -11.48
C GLU A 116 6.43 -16.12 -10.23
N TYR A 117 7.03 -15.71 -9.12
CA TYR A 117 6.30 -15.44 -7.87
C TYR A 117 5.17 -14.42 -8.08
N TYR A 118 5.49 -13.29 -8.74
CA TYR A 118 4.52 -12.24 -9.01
C TYR A 118 3.35 -12.77 -9.83
N TYR A 119 3.59 -13.47 -10.96
CA TYR A 119 2.52 -13.99 -11.80
C TYR A 119 1.70 -15.07 -11.12
N LYS A 120 2.27 -15.88 -10.28
CA LYS A 120 1.55 -16.85 -9.46
C LYS A 120 0.57 -16.19 -8.48
N ASN A 121 0.93 -15.04 -7.93
CA ASN A 121 0.19 -14.37 -6.85
C ASN A 121 -0.44 -13.03 -7.25
N HIS A 122 -0.26 -12.54 -8.49
CA HIS A 122 -0.65 -11.18 -8.90
C HIS A 122 -2.13 -10.87 -8.68
N LYS A 123 -3.04 -11.85 -8.88
CA LYS A 123 -4.47 -11.64 -8.65
C LYS A 123 -4.79 -11.33 -7.19
N VAL A 124 -4.10 -11.97 -6.27
CA VAL A 124 -4.27 -11.71 -4.83
C VAL A 124 -3.60 -10.40 -4.44
N ILE A 125 -2.35 -10.18 -4.86
CA ILE A 125 -1.59 -8.95 -4.58
C ILE A 125 -2.36 -7.72 -5.09
N LEU A 126 -2.70 -7.72 -6.37
CA LEU A 126 -3.37 -6.59 -7.02
C LEU A 126 -4.83 -6.47 -6.57
N GLY A 127 -5.52 -7.59 -6.29
CA GLY A 127 -6.88 -7.59 -5.75
C GLY A 127 -6.94 -6.94 -4.36
N LEU A 128 -6.01 -7.28 -3.47
CA LEU A 128 -5.88 -6.62 -2.16
C LEU A 128 -5.50 -5.14 -2.29
N ALA A 129 -4.57 -4.82 -3.18
CA ALA A 129 -4.19 -3.43 -3.44
C ALA A 129 -5.36 -2.62 -4.05
N TRP A 130 -6.19 -3.24 -4.89
CA TRP A 130 -7.42 -2.65 -5.42
C TRP A 130 -8.45 -2.40 -4.30
N ALA A 131 -8.68 -3.38 -3.43
CA ALA A 131 -9.54 -3.23 -2.25
C ALA A 131 -9.04 -2.12 -1.32
N LEU A 132 -7.71 -2.03 -1.13
CA LEU A 132 -7.08 -0.95 -0.39
C LEU A 132 -7.42 0.43 -0.98
N GLN A 133 -7.36 0.59 -2.32
CA GLN A 133 -7.73 1.86 -2.96
C GLN A 133 -9.21 2.20 -2.72
N VAL A 134 -10.12 1.22 -2.74
CA VAL A 134 -11.54 1.44 -2.41
C VAL A 134 -11.70 1.93 -0.97
N CYS A 135 -11.03 1.29 0.00
CA CYS A 135 -11.06 1.72 1.40
C CYS A 135 -10.44 3.11 1.60
N LEU A 136 -9.37 3.44 0.88
CA LEU A 136 -8.76 4.78 0.91
C LEU A 136 -9.70 5.85 0.35
N ILE A 137 -10.47 5.56 -0.70
CA ILE A 137 -11.52 6.46 -1.20
C ILE A 137 -12.60 6.64 -0.15
N GLY A 138 -13.09 5.56 0.48
CA GLY A 138 -14.06 5.64 1.57
C GLY A 138 -13.57 6.51 2.73
N ASN A 139 -12.30 6.36 3.12
CA ASN A 139 -11.68 7.20 4.15
C ASN A 139 -11.61 8.68 3.74
N LEU A 140 -11.30 8.98 2.46
CA LEU A 140 -11.29 10.35 1.96
C LEU A 140 -12.66 11.03 2.12
N PHE A 141 -13.76 10.32 1.81
CA PHE A 141 -15.10 10.88 1.95
C PHE A 141 -15.52 11.03 3.40
N VAL A 142 -15.28 10.04 4.23
CA VAL A 142 -15.79 10.02 5.62
C VAL A 142 -14.96 10.94 6.52
N PHE A 143 -13.64 10.92 6.40
CA PHE A 143 -12.76 11.61 7.37
C PHE A 143 -12.16 12.91 6.84
N PHE A 144 -12.00 13.06 5.54
CA PHE A 144 -11.28 14.17 4.94
C PHE A 144 -12.16 15.06 4.06
N HIS A 145 -13.49 14.90 4.16
CA HIS A 145 -14.49 15.70 3.43
C HIS A 145 -14.16 15.82 1.92
N GLY A 146 -13.69 14.71 1.33
CA GLY A 146 -13.28 14.68 -0.07
C GLY A 146 -14.43 15.00 -1.01
N GLU A 147 -14.28 16.03 -1.82
CA GLU A 147 -15.22 16.32 -2.89
C GLU A 147 -15.00 15.34 -4.05
N LEU A 148 -16.11 14.84 -4.62
CA LEU A 148 -16.09 13.85 -5.73
C LEU A 148 -15.23 14.30 -6.92
N LEU A 149 -15.21 15.59 -7.23
CA LEU A 149 -14.45 16.16 -8.35
C LEU A 149 -13.08 16.69 -7.93
N SER A 150 -12.64 16.45 -6.68
CA SER A 150 -11.30 16.82 -6.28
C SER A 150 -10.25 15.99 -7.01
N LEU A 151 -9.12 16.60 -7.36
CA LEU A 151 -8.01 15.91 -8.01
C LEU A 151 -7.49 14.72 -7.19
N LYS A 152 -7.62 14.77 -5.86
CA LYS A 152 -7.25 13.66 -4.97
C LYS A 152 -8.14 12.43 -5.22
N VAL A 153 -9.45 12.63 -5.30
CA VAL A 153 -10.43 11.56 -5.52
C VAL A 153 -10.35 11.05 -6.95
N LEU A 154 -10.28 11.94 -7.95
CA LEU A 154 -10.12 11.57 -9.37
C LEU A 154 -8.84 10.75 -9.58
N GLY A 155 -7.72 11.14 -8.96
CA GLY A 155 -6.47 10.39 -9.01
C GLY A 155 -6.63 8.95 -8.50
N ARG A 156 -7.38 8.74 -7.41
CA ARG A 156 -7.68 7.41 -6.87
C ARG A 156 -8.54 6.57 -7.83
N PHE A 157 -9.55 7.17 -8.47
CA PHE A 157 -10.35 6.48 -9.47
C PHE A 157 -9.53 6.09 -10.71
N ILE A 158 -8.62 6.95 -11.16
CA ILE A 158 -7.68 6.60 -12.24
C ILE A 158 -6.83 5.39 -11.83
N MET A 159 -6.29 5.38 -10.62
CA MET A 159 -5.51 4.24 -10.12
C MET A 159 -6.31 2.95 -10.05
N LEU A 160 -7.57 2.99 -9.58
CA LEU A 160 -8.48 1.84 -9.61
C LEU A 160 -8.70 1.31 -11.05
N THR A 161 -8.91 2.23 -12.01
CA THR A 161 -9.14 1.88 -13.41
C THR A 161 -7.90 1.24 -14.04
N VAL A 162 -6.70 1.77 -13.74
CA VAL A 162 -5.43 1.21 -14.23
C VAL A 162 -5.14 -0.17 -13.64
N MET A 163 -5.47 -0.39 -12.37
CA MET A 163 -5.24 -1.68 -11.71
C MET A 163 -6.20 -2.78 -12.15
N ALA A 164 -7.44 -2.45 -12.52
CA ALA A 164 -8.45 -3.44 -12.88
C ALA A 164 -8.01 -4.41 -14.00
N PRO A 165 -7.48 -3.96 -15.15
CA PRO A 165 -6.97 -4.87 -16.17
C PRO A 165 -5.76 -5.70 -15.70
N MET A 166 -4.94 -5.20 -14.77
CA MET A 166 -3.81 -5.95 -14.22
C MET A 166 -4.27 -7.10 -13.32
N VAL A 167 -5.41 -6.97 -12.61
CA VAL A 167 -5.98 -8.06 -11.81
C VAL A 167 -6.47 -9.22 -12.68
N ILE A 168 -7.03 -8.90 -13.85
CA ILE A 168 -7.71 -9.86 -14.71
C ILE A 168 -6.77 -10.51 -15.73
N SER A 169 -5.79 -9.76 -16.24
CA SER A 169 -4.92 -10.18 -17.33
C SER A 169 -3.64 -10.85 -16.83
N ASP A 170 -3.21 -11.92 -17.49
CA ASP A 170 -1.90 -12.55 -17.29
C ASP A 170 -0.83 -11.99 -18.27
N ASN A 171 -1.17 -10.96 -19.06
CA ASN A 171 -0.28 -10.40 -20.08
C ASN A 171 0.80 -9.50 -19.46
N LYS A 172 2.07 -9.85 -19.64
CA LYS A 172 3.23 -9.15 -19.13
C LYS A 172 3.23 -7.64 -19.45
N ARG A 173 2.89 -7.26 -20.68
CA ARG A 173 2.86 -5.84 -21.10
C ARG A 173 1.81 -5.04 -20.34
N VAL A 174 0.65 -5.65 -20.03
CA VAL A 174 -0.42 -5.00 -19.24
C VAL A 174 0.09 -4.67 -17.84
N HIS A 175 0.81 -5.61 -17.21
CA HIS A 175 1.40 -5.40 -15.89
C HIS A 175 2.52 -4.37 -15.91
N GLU A 176 3.43 -4.43 -16.87
CA GLU A 176 4.55 -3.49 -16.97
C GLU A 176 4.06 -2.05 -17.24
N ILE A 177 3.14 -1.87 -18.19
CA ILE A 177 2.58 -0.55 -18.49
C ILE A 177 1.73 -0.05 -17.32
N GLY A 178 0.83 -0.90 -16.80
CA GLY A 178 -0.05 -0.54 -15.69
C GLY A 178 0.73 -0.17 -14.43
N MET A 179 1.77 -0.94 -14.08
CA MET A 179 2.63 -0.65 -12.95
C MET A 179 3.43 0.65 -13.17
N GLY A 180 3.90 0.91 -14.38
CA GLY A 180 4.58 2.16 -14.74
C GLY A 180 3.67 3.37 -14.54
N VAL A 181 2.43 3.32 -15.02
CA VAL A 181 1.44 4.39 -14.83
C VAL A 181 1.12 4.55 -13.34
N PHE A 182 0.95 3.44 -12.62
CA PHE A 182 0.67 3.47 -11.18
C PHE A 182 1.82 4.09 -10.38
N PHE A 183 3.06 3.72 -10.70
CA PHE A 183 4.25 4.24 -10.03
C PHE A 183 4.44 5.75 -10.29
N VAL A 184 4.30 6.20 -11.54
CA VAL A 184 4.38 7.63 -11.90
C VAL A 184 3.28 8.42 -11.20
N GLY A 185 2.04 7.92 -11.20
CA GLY A 185 0.93 8.55 -10.50
C GLY A 185 1.14 8.61 -8.99
N PHE A 186 1.75 7.59 -8.40
CA PHE A 186 2.13 7.57 -6.99
C PHE A 186 3.17 8.66 -6.66
N ILE A 187 4.24 8.75 -7.44
CA ILE A 187 5.27 9.79 -7.27
C ILE A 187 4.68 11.19 -7.44
N TYR A 188 3.83 11.38 -8.45
CA TYR A 188 3.12 12.65 -8.65
C TYR A 188 2.28 13.03 -7.41
N THR A 189 1.59 12.06 -6.81
CA THR A 189 0.77 12.28 -5.61
C THR A 189 1.64 12.71 -4.43
N ILE A 190 2.80 12.08 -4.23
CA ILE A 190 3.75 12.46 -3.18
C ILE A 190 4.22 13.91 -3.38
N ILE A 191 4.70 14.23 -4.57
CA ILE A 191 5.25 15.56 -4.86
C ILE A 191 4.20 16.65 -4.67
N LYS A 192 2.99 16.42 -5.17
CA LYS A 192 1.93 17.44 -5.18
C LYS A 192 1.27 17.65 -3.82
N TYR A 193 1.09 16.59 -3.03
CA TYR A 193 0.21 16.64 -1.86
C TYR A 193 0.90 16.37 -0.52
N HIS A 194 2.15 15.90 -0.52
CA HIS A 194 2.80 15.46 0.71
C HIS A 194 4.18 16.07 0.98
N ILE A 195 4.85 16.65 -0.02
CA ILE A 195 6.16 17.31 0.20
C ILE A 195 5.99 18.64 0.90
N PHE A 196 4.94 19.40 0.56
CA PHE A 196 4.68 20.69 1.18
C PHE A 196 3.50 20.54 2.13
N ILE A 197 3.74 20.75 3.43
CA ILE A 197 2.69 20.96 4.40
C ILE A 197 2.25 22.41 4.17
N GLU A 198 1.12 22.60 3.51
CA GLU A 198 0.43 23.88 3.60
C GLU A 198 -0.04 24.00 5.05
N GLY A 199 0.67 24.86 5.81
CA GLY A 199 0.39 25.19 7.19
C GLY A 199 -0.88 26.01 7.34
#